data_5474ef0f26543b60f123acfb175c218e
#
_entry.id   5474ef0f26543b60f123acfb175c218e
#
_cell.length_a   1.000
_cell.length_b   1.000
_cell.length_c   1.000
_cell.angle_alpha   90.00
_cell.angle_beta   90.00
_cell.angle_gamma   90.00
#
_symmetry.space_group_name_H-M   'P 1'
#
loop_
_entity.id
_entity.type
_entity.pdbx_description
1 polymer ?
#
loop_
_entity_poly.entity_id
_entity_poly.type
_entity_poly.pdbx_seq_one_letter_code
_entity_poly.pdbx_strand_id
1 'polypeptide(L)'
;QNGEVVAITTSKLTNADNMGFGIPIASLCTLLEQISELDRNNFNIQCNSCEEFISEEDEYCPSCGEKLPENIFQQRGLTELAAFCEKAIENMGINPVLARVGYESWTFHKGSSEIRMFVYQRSYLFCTSPLNNLPKKNLEPVLTYLLSAEDIKPYQLGLDGNQIYLSYRIHISDIFSDFAEEIQKNITDMAFKADEMDNYLADTFGCEFSEYAKKDAI
;
A
#
# COMPACT_ATOMS: atom_id res chain seq x y z
N GLN A 1 16.00 -27.41 -8.30
CA GLN A 1 15.40 -28.65 -7.81
C GLN A 1 16.08 -29.16 -6.53
N ASN A 2 17.17 -28.52 -6.10
CA ASN A 2 17.85 -28.81 -4.82
C ASN A 2 17.38 -27.90 -3.66
N GLY A 3 16.33 -27.12 -3.84
CA GLY A 3 15.86 -26.16 -2.83
C GLY A 3 16.68 -24.86 -2.77
N GLU A 4 17.57 -24.63 -3.73
CA GLU A 4 18.38 -23.41 -3.80
C GLU A 4 17.65 -22.31 -4.56
N VAL A 5 17.70 -21.07 -4.04
CA VAL A 5 17.21 -19.89 -4.73
C VAL A 5 18.25 -19.48 -5.78
N VAL A 6 17.86 -19.46 -7.05
CA VAL A 6 18.78 -19.13 -8.16
C VAL A 6 18.59 -17.69 -8.66
N ALA A 7 17.43 -17.11 -8.51
CA ALA A 7 17.12 -15.73 -8.90
C ALA A 7 15.85 -15.22 -8.20
N ILE A 8 15.70 -13.90 -8.15
CA ILE A 8 14.48 -13.21 -7.72
C ILE A 8 13.78 -12.66 -8.95
N THR A 9 12.51 -13.03 -9.16
CA THR A 9 11.71 -12.55 -10.28
C THR A 9 11.38 -11.07 -10.12
N THR A 10 11.69 -10.26 -11.15
CA THR A 10 11.46 -8.81 -11.15
C THR A 10 10.30 -8.39 -12.03
N SER A 11 10.07 -9.08 -13.13
CA SER A 11 8.99 -8.77 -14.06
C SER A 11 8.60 -9.98 -14.92
N LYS A 12 7.39 -9.93 -15.47
CA LYS A 12 6.87 -10.93 -16.40
C LYS A 12 6.36 -10.22 -17.66
N LEU A 13 6.63 -10.79 -18.83
CA LEU A 13 6.03 -10.31 -20.07
C LEU A 13 4.55 -10.72 -20.13
N THR A 14 3.66 -9.73 -20.24
CA THR A 14 2.21 -9.93 -20.25
C THR A 14 1.70 -10.69 -21.49
N ASN A 15 2.46 -10.63 -22.60
CA ASN A 15 2.06 -11.22 -23.89
C ASN A 15 2.93 -12.42 -24.31
N ALA A 16 3.69 -12.99 -23.39
CA ALA A 16 4.52 -14.16 -23.66
C ALA A 16 4.32 -15.24 -22.59
N ASP A 17 3.93 -16.43 -23.03
CA ASP A 17 3.78 -17.56 -22.13
C ASP A 17 5.10 -17.95 -21.48
N ASN A 18 5.12 -17.90 -20.15
CA ASN A 18 6.23 -18.33 -19.30
C ASN A 18 7.58 -17.58 -19.45
N MET A 19 7.58 -16.34 -19.96
CA MET A 19 8.79 -15.52 -19.99
C MET A 19 8.77 -14.48 -18.85
N GLY A 20 9.76 -14.58 -17.97
CA GLY A 20 10.00 -13.64 -16.88
C GLY A 20 11.46 -13.23 -16.79
N PHE A 21 11.70 -12.10 -16.18
CA PHE A 21 13.04 -11.60 -15.86
C PHE A 21 13.31 -11.77 -14.38
N GLY A 22 14.55 -12.05 -14.04
CA GLY A 22 14.96 -12.19 -12.65
C GLY A 22 16.39 -11.72 -12.44
N ILE A 23 16.65 -11.20 -11.25
CA ILE A 23 18.00 -10.86 -10.80
C ILE A 23 18.64 -12.15 -10.27
N PRO A 24 19.82 -12.55 -10.76
CA PRO A 24 20.55 -13.72 -10.26
C PRO A 24 20.84 -13.56 -8.76
N ILE A 25 20.76 -14.65 -8.00
CA ILE A 25 21.02 -14.63 -6.56
C ILE A 25 22.45 -14.15 -6.25
N ALA A 26 23.42 -14.42 -7.10
CA ALA A 26 24.79 -13.96 -6.91
C ALA A 26 24.89 -12.43 -6.86
N SER A 27 24.16 -11.70 -7.73
CA SER A 27 24.11 -10.23 -7.70
C SER A 27 23.49 -9.71 -6.42
N LEU A 28 22.45 -10.39 -5.89
CA LEU A 28 21.85 -10.03 -4.62
C LEU A 28 22.82 -10.27 -3.46
N CYS A 29 23.56 -11.39 -3.44
CA CYS A 29 24.53 -11.66 -2.38
C CYS A 29 25.60 -10.58 -2.33
N THR A 30 26.16 -10.19 -3.48
CA THR A 30 27.15 -9.10 -3.58
C THR A 30 26.59 -7.78 -3.06
N LEU A 31 25.35 -7.43 -3.42
CA LEU A 31 24.70 -6.22 -2.94
C LEU A 31 24.47 -6.26 -1.43
N LEU A 32 24.04 -7.40 -0.88
CA LEU A 32 23.84 -7.57 0.56
C LEU A 32 25.14 -7.49 1.35
N GLU A 33 26.25 -8.01 0.81
CA GLU A 33 27.58 -7.85 1.40
C GLU A 33 27.95 -6.36 1.46
N GLN A 34 27.83 -5.61 0.38
CA GLN A 34 28.09 -4.17 0.32
C GLN A 34 27.21 -3.41 1.32
N ILE A 35 25.89 -3.67 1.34
CA ILE A 35 24.94 -3.02 2.27
C ILE A 35 25.27 -3.35 3.73
N SER A 36 25.80 -4.53 4.02
CA SER A 36 26.16 -4.93 5.39
C SER A 36 27.31 -4.11 5.99
N GLU A 37 28.15 -3.52 5.13
CA GLU A 37 29.27 -2.66 5.51
C GLU A 37 28.85 -1.19 5.70
N LEU A 38 27.66 -0.80 5.23
CA LEU A 38 27.16 0.57 5.34
C LEU A 38 26.62 0.84 6.76
N ASP A 39 26.76 2.09 7.21
CA ASP A 39 26.07 2.55 8.41
C ASP A 39 24.55 2.61 8.16
N ARG A 40 23.82 1.75 8.84
CA ARG A 40 22.36 1.64 8.71
C ARG A 40 21.59 2.84 9.27
N ASN A 41 22.25 3.73 10.00
CA ASN A 41 21.64 4.95 10.53
C ASN A 41 21.71 6.11 9.54
N ASN A 42 22.50 5.97 8.49
CA ASN A 42 22.68 6.99 7.47
C ASN A 42 21.93 6.64 6.19
N PHE A 43 21.45 7.67 5.50
CA PHE A 43 20.90 7.53 4.17
C PHE A 43 22.03 7.33 3.17
N ASN A 44 21.96 6.28 2.39
CA ASN A 44 22.93 5.95 1.36
C ASN A 44 22.24 5.85 0.00
N ILE A 45 22.88 6.33 -1.04
CA ILE A 45 22.45 6.19 -2.43
C ILE A 45 23.47 5.37 -3.21
N GLN A 46 23.02 4.68 -4.25
CA GLN A 46 23.92 4.00 -5.18
C GLN A 46 24.07 4.86 -6.44
N CYS A 47 25.30 5.09 -6.88
CA CYS A 47 25.58 5.79 -8.13
C CYS A 47 25.07 4.97 -9.33
N ASN A 48 24.30 5.60 -10.20
CA ASN A 48 23.77 4.92 -11.39
C ASN A 48 24.82 4.54 -12.44
N SER A 49 26.04 5.12 -12.33
CA SER A 49 27.11 4.92 -13.32
C SER A 49 28.12 3.86 -12.87
N CYS A 50 28.58 3.91 -11.62
CA CYS A 50 29.60 3.01 -11.11
C CYS A 50 29.15 2.09 -9.97
N GLU A 51 27.88 2.18 -9.56
CA GLU A 51 27.25 1.37 -8.52
C GLU A 51 27.87 1.55 -7.11
N GLU A 52 28.77 2.53 -6.93
CA GLU A 52 29.35 2.87 -5.62
C GLU A 52 28.29 3.49 -4.69
N PHE A 53 28.35 3.13 -3.42
CA PHE A 53 27.49 3.73 -2.38
C PHE A 53 28.05 5.04 -1.89
N ILE A 54 27.18 6.05 -1.80
CA ILE A 54 27.50 7.42 -1.40
C ILE A 54 26.66 7.76 -0.17
N SER A 55 27.31 8.12 0.93
CA SER A 55 26.68 8.44 2.23
C SER A 55 26.68 9.94 2.56
N GLU A 56 27.42 10.73 1.82
CA GLU A 56 27.53 12.17 2.04
C GLU A 56 26.95 12.95 0.86
N GLU A 57 26.32 14.09 1.14
CA GLU A 57 25.76 14.95 0.09
C GLU A 57 26.90 15.57 -0.74
N ASP A 58 26.87 15.30 -2.04
CA ASP A 58 27.80 15.87 -3.03
C ASP A 58 27.06 16.12 -4.35
N GLU A 59 27.61 17.00 -5.19
CA GLU A 59 27.09 17.26 -6.54
C GLU A 59 27.49 16.16 -7.51
N TYR A 60 28.63 15.50 -7.27
CA TYR A 60 29.20 14.46 -8.14
C TYR A 60 29.55 13.21 -7.34
N CYS A 61 29.48 12.06 -7.99
CA CYS A 61 29.95 10.82 -7.41
C CYS A 61 31.46 10.90 -7.13
N PRO A 62 31.92 10.67 -5.88
CA PRO A 62 33.34 10.77 -5.54
C PRO A 62 34.21 9.73 -6.24
N SER A 63 33.62 8.61 -6.67
CA SER A 63 34.35 7.53 -7.34
C SER A 63 34.48 7.70 -8.86
N CYS A 64 33.43 8.14 -9.57
CA CYS A 64 33.44 8.19 -11.03
C CYS A 64 33.19 9.59 -11.61
N GLY A 65 32.83 10.58 -10.79
CA GLY A 65 32.55 11.95 -11.24
C GLY A 65 31.20 12.12 -11.96
N GLU A 66 30.31 11.11 -11.92
CA GLU A 66 28.95 11.24 -12.46
C GLU A 66 28.15 12.26 -11.65
N LYS A 67 27.40 13.13 -12.32
CA LYS A 67 26.55 14.11 -11.67
C LYS A 67 25.41 13.42 -10.95
N LEU A 68 25.27 13.67 -9.65
CA LEU A 68 24.20 13.12 -8.84
C LEU A 68 22.91 13.92 -9.03
N PRO A 69 21.74 13.27 -8.89
CA PRO A 69 20.45 13.96 -8.96
C PRO A 69 20.35 15.05 -7.87
N GLU A 70 19.92 16.23 -8.24
CA GLU A 70 19.75 17.35 -7.33
C GLU A 70 18.80 16.99 -6.19
N ASN A 71 19.14 17.39 -4.99
CA ASN A 71 18.35 17.16 -3.77
C ASN A 71 18.13 15.68 -3.38
N ILE A 72 18.94 14.75 -3.87
CA ILE A 72 18.75 13.32 -3.58
C ILE A 72 18.98 13.01 -2.09
N PHE A 73 19.88 13.73 -1.41
CA PHE A 73 20.13 13.63 0.03
C PHE A 73 19.19 14.47 0.89
N GLN A 74 18.41 15.35 0.28
CA GLN A 74 17.45 16.13 1.05
C GLN A 74 16.33 15.19 1.50
N GLN A 75 16.20 15.04 2.80
CA GLN A 75 15.02 14.42 3.38
C GLN A 75 13.81 15.27 2.95
N ARG A 76 13.06 14.79 1.98
CA ARG A 76 11.73 15.33 1.71
C ARG A 76 10.90 15.04 2.95
N GLY A 77 10.63 16.08 3.74
CA GLY A 77 9.67 15.97 4.83
C GLY A 77 8.35 15.43 4.28
N LEU A 78 7.58 14.82 5.16
CA LEU A 78 6.22 14.42 4.80
C LEU A 78 5.45 15.67 4.36
N THR A 79 4.67 15.55 3.29
CA THR A 79 3.66 16.57 3.01
C THR A 79 2.65 16.61 4.18
N GLU A 80 1.97 17.74 4.37
CA GLU A 80 0.94 17.84 5.40
C GLU A 80 -0.13 16.76 5.25
N LEU A 81 -0.48 16.42 4.00
CA LEU A 81 -1.37 15.31 3.68
C LEU A 81 -0.78 13.96 4.11
N ALA A 82 0.49 13.71 3.80
CA ALA A 82 1.13 12.46 4.21
C ALA A 82 1.23 12.36 5.73
N ALA A 83 1.57 13.45 6.42
CA ALA A 83 1.59 13.50 7.88
C ALA A 83 0.20 13.21 8.49
N PHE A 84 -0.86 13.76 7.89
CA PHE A 84 -2.24 13.49 8.27
C PHE A 84 -2.61 12.01 8.12
N CYS A 85 -2.29 11.41 6.96
CA CYS A 85 -2.56 10.00 6.69
C CYS A 85 -1.78 9.07 7.64
N GLU A 86 -0.51 9.36 7.84
CA GLU A 86 0.36 8.55 8.71
C GLU A 86 -0.06 8.64 10.17
N LYS A 87 -0.55 9.79 10.61
CA LYS A 87 -1.13 9.94 11.94
C LYS A 87 -2.36 9.05 12.12
N ALA A 88 -3.22 8.94 11.11
CA ALA A 88 -4.37 8.02 11.15
C ALA A 88 -3.92 6.55 11.23
N ILE A 89 -2.86 6.17 10.50
CA ILE A 89 -2.28 4.82 10.54
C ILE A 89 -1.65 4.52 11.92
N GLU A 90 -0.92 5.48 12.50
CA GLU A 90 -0.37 5.38 13.86
C GLU A 90 -1.46 5.17 14.91
N ASN A 91 -2.58 5.88 14.79
CA ASN A 91 -3.72 5.75 15.70
C ASN A 91 -4.31 4.33 15.70
N MET A 92 -4.10 3.56 14.62
CA MET A 92 -4.47 2.14 14.53
C MET A 92 -3.40 1.21 15.12
N GLY A 93 -2.28 1.75 15.64
CA GLY A 93 -1.16 0.97 16.17
C GLY A 93 -0.26 0.34 15.10
N ILE A 94 -0.29 0.89 13.88
CA ILE A 94 0.50 0.41 12.73
C ILE A 94 1.64 1.39 12.47
N ASN A 95 2.84 0.87 12.19
CA ASN A 95 3.96 1.71 11.78
C ASN A 95 3.74 2.19 10.34
N PRO A 96 3.53 3.51 10.10
CA PRO A 96 3.20 4.03 8.78
C PRO A 96 4.34 3.86 7.77
N VAL A 97 5.59 3.82 8.21
CA VAL A 97 6.74 3.60 7.32
C VAL A 97 6.66 2.24 6.64
N LEU A 98 6.20 1.21 7.36
CA LEU A 98 6.01 -0.14 6.79
C LEU A 98 4.77 -0.22 5.88
N ALA A 99 3.85 0.69 6.01
CA ALA A 99 2.65 0.76 5.20
C ALA A 99 2.86 1.48 3.86
N ARG A 100 3.92 2.29 3.72
CA ARG A 100 4.20 3.05 2.50
C ARG A 100 4.49 2.12 1.32
N VAL A 101 3.74 2.28 0.24
CA VAL A 101 3.96 1.56 -1.02
C VAL A 101 4.31 2.52 -2.18
N GLY A 102 4.25 3.82 -1.93
CA GLY A 102 4.57 4.86 -2.90
C GLY A 102 4.43 6.26 -2.32
N TYR A 103 4.60 7.25 -3.19
CA TYR A 103 4.38 8.66 -2.82
C TYR A 103 2.89 8.86 -2.52
N GLU A 104 2.57 9.29 -1.29
CA GLU A 104 1.20 9.48 -0.81
C GLU A 104 0.29 8.25 -1.06
N SER A 105 0.85 7.06 -0.82
CA SER A 105 0.14 5.80 -0.98
C SER A 105 0.60 4.80 0.09
N TRP A 106 -0.37 4.19 0.77
CA TRP A 106 -0.15 3.24 1.86
C TRP A 106 -1.04 2.03 1.69
N THR A 107 -0.51 0.86 2.05
CA THR A 107 -1.26 -0.39 2.12
C THR A 107 -0.87 -1.13 3.40
N PHE A 108 -1.84 -1.52 4.17
CA PHE A 108 -1.64 -2.23 5.44
C PHE A 108 -2.83 -3.14 5.74
N HIS A 109 -2.67 -4.01 6.74
CA HIS A 109 -3.76 -4.84 7.23
C HIS A 109 -4.17 -4.43 8.63
N LYS A 110 -5.47 -4.47 8.91
CA LYS A 110 -6.05 -4.39 10.25
C LYS A 110 -7.09 -5.51 10.38
N GLY A 111 -6.86 -6.42 11.34
CA GLY A 111 -7.59 -7.68 11.34
C GLY A 111 -7.32 -8.47 10.05
N SER A 112 -8.35 -9.04 9.46
CA SER A 112 -8.29 -9.75 8.18
C SER A 112 -8.25 -8.80 6.98
N SER A 113 -8.72 -7.56 7.13
CA SER A 113 -8.94 -6.64 6.02
C SER A 113 -7.69 -5.89 5.59
N GLU A 114 -7.44 -5.83 4.29
CA GLU A 114 -6.44 -4.96 3.67
C GLU A 114 -7.02 -3.56 3.49
N ILE A 115 -6.28 -2.54 3.91
CA ILE A 115 -6.64 -1.13 3.73
C ILE A 115 -5.64 -0.48 2.79
N ARG A 116 -6.15 0.21 1.79
CA ARG A 116 -5.37 0.98 0.82
C ARG A 116 -5.75 2.45 0.94
N MET A 117 -4.76 3.31 1.13
CA MET A 117 -4.94 4.76 1.14
C MET A 117 -4.11 5.36 0.00
N PHE A 118 -4.69 6.21 -0.82
CA PHE A 118 -3.99 6.83 -1.95
C PHE A 118 -4.67 8.11 -2.41
N VAL A 119 -3.87 8.98 -3.02
CA VAL A 119 -4.35 10.23 -3.62
C VAL A 119 -4.78 9.98 -5.06
N TYR A 120 -5.99 10.44 -5.39
CA TYR A 120 -6.55 10.35 -6.74
C TYR A 120 -6.78 11.75 -7.32
N GLN A 121 -6.32 11.96 -8.55
CA GLN A 121 -6.45 13.22 -9.31
C GLN A 121 -6.01 14.47 -8.53
N ARG A 122 -5.10 14.34 -7.57
CA ARG A 122 -4.61 15.44 -6.71
C ARG A 122 -5.70 16.19 -5.91
N SER A 123 -6.91 15.68 -5.89
CA SER A 123 -8.07 16.32 -5.27
C SER A 123 -8.73 15.47 -4.19
N TYR A 124 -8.56 14.17 -4.25
CA TYR A 124 -9.22 13.24 -3.35
C TYR A 124 -8.24 12.29 -2.70
N LEU A 125 -8.38 12.11 -1.40
CA LEU A 125 -7.83 10.98 -0.67
C LEU A 125 -8.88 9.87 -0.66
N PHE A 126 -8.50 8.70 -1.12
CA PHE A 126 -9.31 7.49 -1.04
C PHE A 126 -8.74 6.56 0.02
N CYS A 127 -9.61 6.07 0.89
CA CYS A 127 -9.36 4.90 1.71
C CYS A 127 -10.26 3.79 1.21
N THR A 128 -9.71 2.64 0.84
CA THR A 128 -10.47 1.53 0.29
C THR A 128 -10.07 0.21 0.94
N SER A 129 -11.03 -0.70 1.05
CA SER A 129 -10.78 -2.07 1.48
C SER A 129 -11.48 -3.04 0.53
N PRO A 130 -10.77 -3.98 -0.11
CA PRO A 130 -11.38 -5.07 -0.83
C PRO A 130 -11.96 -6.08 0.19
N LEU A 131 -13.29 -6.20 0.24
CA LEU A 131 -13.99 -7.07 1.18
C LEU A 131 -14.12 -8.49 0.62
N ASN A 132 -15.21 -8.74 -0.10
CA ASN A 132 -15.60 -10.07 -0.58
C ASN A 132 -15.79 -10.07 -2.09
N ASN A 133 -15.78 -11.25 -2.67
CA ASN A 133 -16.28 -11.47 -4.01
C ASN A 133 -17.79 -11.76 -3.99
N LEU A 134 -18.50 -11.29 -5.00
CA LEU A 134 -19.92 -11.61 -5.18
C LEU A 134 -20.14 -13.12 -5.19
N PRO A 135 -21.25 -13.61 -4.62
CA PRO A 135 -21.58 -15.02 -4.67
C PRO A 135 -21.89 -15.46 -6.11
N LYS A 136 -21.59 -16.70 -6.46
CA LYS A 136 -21.84 -17.25 -7.81
C LYS A 136 -23.33 -17.39 -8.18
N LYS A 137 -24.20 -17.36 -7.18
CA LYS A 137 -25.65 -17.51 -7.33
C LYS A 137 -26.35 -16.54 -6.37
N ASN A 138 -27.61 -16.23 -6.71
CA ASN A 138 -28.46 -15.39 -5.88
C ASN A 138 -27.89 -13.98 -5.63
N LEU A 139 -27.57 -13.28 -6.72
CA LEU A 139 -26.95 -11.94 -6.68
C LEU A 139 -27.90 -10.83 -6.20
N GLU A 140 -29.23 -10.99 -6.43
CA GLU A 140 -30.21 -9.93 -6.17
C GLU A 140 -30.17 -9.38 -4.74
N PRO A 141 -30.14 -10.22 -3.67
CA PRO A 141 -30.11 -9.71 -2.29
C PRO A 141 -28.87 -8.89 -1.99
N VAL A 142 -27.67 -9.36 -2.39
CA VAL A 142 -26.42 -8.63 -2.13
C VAL A 142 -26.38 -7.33 -2.94
N LEU A 143 -26.78 -7.34 -4.21
CA LEU A 143 -26.82 -6.12 -5.03
C LEU A 143 -27.83 -5.09 -4.48
N THR A 144 -28.99 -5.56 -4.00
CA THR A 144 -29.96 -4.69 -3.34
C THR A 144 -29.38 -4.06 -2.09
N TYR A 145 -28.67 -4.84 -1.25
CA TYR A 145 -27.99 -4.33 -0.07
C TYR A 145 -26.93 -3.29 -0.45
N LEU A 146 -26.05 -3.57 -1.42
CA LEU A 146 -25.00 -2.64 -1.86
C LEU A 146 -25.57 -1.28 -2.30
N LEU A 147 -26.75 -1.26 -2.90
CA LEU A 147 -27.42 -0.04 -3.37
C LEU A 147 -28.15 0.72 -2.25
N SER A 148 -28.54 0.06 -1.19
CA SER A 148 -29.42 0.61 -0.14
C SER A 148 -28.77 0.73 1.24
N ALA A 149 -27.52 0.33 1.40
CA ALA A 149 -26.81 0.35 2.67
C ALA A 149 -26.55 1.82 3.14
N GLU A 150 -27.43 2.32 4.01
CA GLU A 150 -27.29 3.64 4.62
C GLU A 150 -26.62 3.60 6.01
N ASP A 151 -26.59 2.45 6.63
CA ASP A 151 -26.05 2.18 7.96
C ASP A 151 -24.52 2.19 8.03
N ILE A 152 -23.88 2.23 6.86
CA ILE A 152 -22.41 2.27 6.73
C ILE A 152 -21.84 3.68 6.57
N LYS A 153 -22.67 4.72 6.52
CA LYS A 153 -22.18 6.11 6.37
C LYS A 153 -21.15 6.45 7.44
N PRO A 154 -20.06 7.16 7.10
CA PRO A 154 -19.80 7.91 5.86
C PRO A 154 -19.19 7.10 4.71
N TYR A 155 -19.07 5.78 4.87
CA TYR A 155 -18.48 4.91 3.86
C TYR A 155 -19.48 4.57 2.75
N GLN A 156 -18.95 4.01 1.68
CA GLN A 156 -19.73 3.57 0.52
C GLN A 156 -19.28 2.17 0.09
N LEU A 157 -20.22 1.31 -0.24
CA LEU A 157 -19.95 0.06 -0.92
C LEU A 157 -19.91 0.28 -2.43
N GLY A 158 -19.02 -0.41 -3.10
CA GLY A 158 -18.86 -0.36 -4.53
C GLY A 158 -18.44 -1.72 -5.09
N LEU A 159 -18.49 -1.85 -6.42
CA LEU A 159 -18.07 -3.03 -7.15
C LEU A 159 -17.00 -2.66 -8.17
N ASP A 160 -15.96 -3.48 -8.24
CA ASP A 160 -15.02 -3.51 -9.35
C ASP A 160 -14.93 -4.97 -9.85
N GLY A 161 -15.48 -5.21 -11.04
CA GLY A 161 -15.69 -6.58 -11.54
C GLY A 161 -16.58 -7.39 -10.60
N ASN A 162 -16.01 -8.41 -9.97
CA ASN A 162 -16.70 -9.29 -8.99
C ASN A 162 -16.37 -8.94 -7.54
N GLN A 163 -15.46 -7.99 -7.31
CA GLN A 163 -14.96 -7.62 -5.99
C GLN A 163 -15.80 -6.51 -5.37
N ILE A 164 -16.27 -6.71 -4.14
CA ILE A 164 -16.93 -5.69 -3.32
C ILE A 164 -15.86 -4.90 -2.58
N TYR A 165 -16.01 -3.58 -2.58
CA TYR A 165 -15.13 -2.65 -1.87
C TYR A 165 -15.92 -1.81 -0.87
N LEU A 166 -15.36 -1.63 0.31
CA LEU A 166 -15.69 -0.52 1.19
C LEU A 166 -14.77 0.65 0.84
N SER A 167 -15.32 1.86 0.72
CA SER A 167 -14.54 3.04 0.37
C SER A 167 -14.97 4.26 1.17
N TYR A 168 -14.00 5.11 1.50
CA TYR A 168 -14.18 6.42 2.06
C TYR A 168 -13.44 7.44 1.20
N ARG A 169 -14.19 8.36 0.60
CA ARG A 169 -13.67 9.41 -0.28
C ARG A 169 -13.69 10.74 0.43
N ILE A 170 -12.55 11.39 0.49
CA ILE A 170 -12.32 12.65 1.20
C ILE A 170 -11.79 13.66 0.18
N HIS A 171 -12.37 14.86 0.12
CA HIS A 171 -11.73 15.93 -0.62
C HIS A 171 -10.53 16.46 0.17
N ILE A 172 -9.38 16.66 -0.50
CA ILE A 172 -8.12 17.01 0.18
C ILE A 172 -8.24 18.31 0.99
N SER A 173 -9.06 19.30 0.54
CA SER A 173 -9.28 20.51 1.32
C SER A 173 -9.87 20.25 2.71
N ASP A 174 -10.65 19.18 2.86
CA ASP A 174 -11.38 18.92 4.10
C ASP A 174 -10.44 18.43 5.22
N ILE A 175 -9.29 17.84 4.86
CA ILE A 175 -8.26 17.45 5.83
C ILE A 175 -7.57 18.67 6.50
N PHE A 176 -7.68 19.85 5.90
CA PHE A 176 -7.18 21.13 6.42
C PHE A 176 -8.26 21.99 7.06
N SER A 177 -9.44 21.44 7.25
CA SER A 177 -10.60 22.12 7.83
C SER A 177 -10.86 21.67 9.28
N ASP A 178 -11.89 22.22 9.89
CA ASP A 178 -12.36 21.83 11.22
C ASP A 178 -12.85 20.36 11.29
N PHE A 179 -13.04 19.71 10.13
CA PHE A 179 -13.43 18.31 10.02
C PHE A 179 -12.25 17.33 10.09
N ALA A 180 -11.01 17.81 10.16
CA ALA A 180 -9.80 16.98 10.10
C ALA A 180 -9.79 15.84 11.15
N GLU A 181 -10.18 16.13 12.39
CA GLU A 181 -10.22 15.12 13.46
C GLU A 181 -11.30 14.06 13.23
N GLU A 182 -12.48 14.47 12.73
CA GLU A 182 -13.57 13.56 12.38
C GLU A 182 -13.16 12.65 11.21
N ILE A 183 -12.51 13.22 10.20
CA ILE A 183 -12.00 12.47 9.04
C ILE A 183 -10.95 11.45 9.50
N GLN A 184 -10.02 11.85 10.37
CA GLN A 184 -8.98 10.95 10.90
C GLN A 184 -9.59 9.79 11.69
N LYS A 185 -10.61 10.07 12.49
CA LYS A 185 -11.41 9.07 13.20
C LYS A 185 -12.10 8.12 12.22
N ASN A 186 -12.77 8.65 11.20
CA ASN A 186 -13.46 7.85 10.19
C ASN A 186 -12.49 6.94 9.42
N ILE A 187 -11.27 7.40 9.12
CA ILE A 187 -10.23 6.55 8.52
C ILE A 187 -9.87 5.38 9.45
N THR A 188 -9.72 5.66 10.74
CA THR A 188 -9.42 4.64 11.75
C THR A 188 -10.57 3.64 11.91
N ASP A 189 -11.80 4.16 12.02
CA ASP A 189 -13.01 3.34 12.20
C ASP A 189 -13.30 2.48 10.96
N MET A 190 -12.94 2.95 9.75
CA MET A 190 -13.11 2.19 8.51
C MET A 190 -12.39 0.84 8.53
N ALA A 191 -11.20 0.78 9.15
CA ALA A 191 -10.44 -0.46 9.20
C ALA A 191 -11.17 -1.53 10.04
N PHE A 192 -11.82 -1.13 11.13
CA PHE A 192 -12.66 -2.02 11.93
C PHE A 192 -13.96 -2.36 11.22
N LYS A 193 -14.56 -1.38 10.54
CA LYS A 193 -15.80 -1.59 9.79
C LYS A 193 -15.60 -2.54 8.60
N ALA A 194 -14.44 -2.50 7.95
CA ALA A 194 -14.09 -3.42 6.88
C ALA A 194 -14.04 -4.88 7.38
N ASP A 195 -13.40 -5.12 8.53
CA ASP A 195 -13.29 -6.45 9.15
C ASP A 195 -14.66 -7.00 9.60
N GLU A 196 -15.56 -6.12 10.06
CA GLU A 196 -16.94 -6.47 10.40
C GLU A 196 -17.76 -6.79 9.14
N MET A 197 -17.61 -5.98 8.09
CA MET A 197 -18.40 -6.08 6.86
C MET A 197 -18.06 -7.31 6.03
N ASP A 198 -16.80 -7.73 5.95
CA ASP A 198 -16.44 -8.91 5.19
C ASP A 198 -17.05 -10.19 5.81
N ASN A 199 -17.11 -10.29 7.14
CA ASN A 199 -17.80 -11.35 7.84
C ASN A 199 -19.33 -11.28 7.59
N TYR A 200 -19.92 -10.10 7.68
CA TYR A 200 -21.35 -9.90 7.45
C TYR A 200 -21.77 -10.30 6.03
N LEU A 201 -20.98 -9.91 5.03
CA LEU A 201 -21.26 -10.25 3.62
C LEU A 201 -21.12 -11.76 3.35
N ALA A 202 -20.14 -12.40 3.98
CA ALA A 202 -19.97 -13.84 3.89
C ALA A 202 -21.15 -14.60 4.52
N ASP A 203 -21.50 -14.24 5.76
CA ASP A 203 -22.53 -14.94 6.54
C ASP A 203 -23.96 -14.72 5.98
N THR A 204 -24.26 -13.48 5.56
CA THR A 204 -25.62 -13.11 5.15
C THR A 204 -25.90 -13.44 3.69
N PHE A 205 -24.93 -13.23 2.81
CA PHE A 205 -25.13 -13.32 1.36
C PHE A 205 -24.33 -14.46 0.71
N GLY A 206 -23.49 -15.16 1.48
CA GLY A 206 -22.63 -16.22 0.96
C GLY A 206 -21.52 -15.70 0.03
N CYS A 207 -21.05 -14.49 0.26
CA CYS A 207 -19.92 -13.91 -0.44
C CYS A 207 -18.63 -14.66 -0.09
N GLU A 208 -17.76 -14.86 -1.07
CA GLU A 208 -16.44 -15.49 -0.83
C GLU A 208 -15.46 -14.41 -0.38
N PHE A 209 -14.61 -14.70 0.64
CA PHE A 209 -13.59 -13.76 1.08
C PHE A 209 -12.64 -13.39 -0.06
N SER A 210 -12.17 -12.16 -0.05
CA SER A 210 -11.17 -11.67 -1.00
C SER A 210 -9.85 -12.45 -0.89
N GLU A 211 -9.12 -12.54 -1.98
CA GLU A 211 -7.73 -13.04 -1.97
C GLU A 211 -6.78 -12.15 -1.16
N TYR A 212 -7.16 -10.89 -0.93
CA TYR A 212 -6.42 -9.90 -0.12
C TYR A 212 -6.70 -10.03 1.38
N ALA A 213 -7.72 -10.78 1.78
CA ALA A 213 -7.98 -11.04 3.19
C ALA A 213 -6.84 -11.89 3.79
N LYS A 214 -6.24 -11.43 4.88
CA LYS A 214 -5.32 -12.27 5.65
C LYS A 214 -6.11 -13.46 6.18
N LYS A 215 -5.79 -14.66 5.70
CA LYS A 215 -6.20 -15.87 6.41
C LYS A 215 -5.38 -15.90 7.68
N ASP A 216 -6.03 -15.79 8.83
CA ASP A 216 -5.37 -16.04 10.10
C ASP A 216 -4.65 -17.37 9.97
N ALA A 217 -3.33 -17.34 10.22
CA ALA A 217 -2.58 -18.56 10.36
C ALA A 217 -3.10 -19.25 11.63
N ILE A 218 -3.92 -20.30 11.44
CA ILE A 218 -4.33 -21.23 12.48
C ILE A 218 -3.10 -21.98 12.97
#